data_d78f35b0e61df3e342a3aa205157fb48
#
_entry.id   d78f35b0e61df3e342a3aa205157fb48
#
_cell.length_a   1.000
_cell.length_b   1.000
_cell.length_c   1.000
_cell.angle_alpha   90.00
_cell.angle_beta   90.00
_cell.angle_gamma   90.00
#
_symmetry.space_group_name_H-M   'P 1'
#
loop_
_entity.id
_entity.type
_entity.pdbx_description
1 polymer ?
#
loop_
_entity_poly.entity_id
_entity_poly.type
_entity_poly.pdbx_seq_one_letter_code
_entity_poly.pdbx_strand_id
1 'polypeptide(L)'
;PGAGATMGTVVNIQAGGRSALSGIVRAIILMLVILVAAPLASRIPLAVLAGIALKVGFDIIDWSFLTRAHHLSMKAACITYGVIGLTVLVDLIWAVFIGVFVANVLTIERMTALQSKGVKTISTTDDDVTLPLDEQALLDRASGRLLLFQLTGPMIFGVAKTINREHNAIEACEAVLFDLSEVSHLGVTASLALENAIKEAIEVGRSVYVVVLPGATRKRLEKLKLLALLPENHVS
;
A
#
# COMPACT_ATOMS: atom_id res chain seq x y z
N PRO A 1 -5.14 -22.49 10.90
CA PRO A 1 -6.20 -21.83 10.13
C PRO A 1 -6.46 -22.66 8.87
N GLY A 2 -7.67 -23.23 8.73
CA GLY A 2 -8.05 -24.00 7.56
C GLY A 2 -8.58 -23.09 6.44
N ALA A 3 -8.48 -23.54 5.20
CA ALA A 3 -9.13 -22.90 4.09
C ALA A 3 -10.65 -23.08 4.22
N GLY A 4 -11.36 -22.00 4.46
CA GLY A 4 -12.84 -22.02 4.50
C GLY A 4 -13.39 -22.35 3.10
N ALA A 5 -14.29 -23.35 3.01
CA ALA A 5 -14.98 -23.66 1.75
C ALA A 5 -15.98 -22.54 1.41
N THR A 6 -15.51 -21.43 0.85
CA THR A 6 -16.31 -20.25 0.53
C THR A 6 -17.46 -20.55 -0.42
N MET A 7 -17.27 -21.44 -1.39
CA MET A 7 -18.28 -21.84 -2.36
C MET A 7 -19.54 -22.41 -1.74
N GLY A 8 -19.39 -23.35 -0.81
CA GLY A 8 -20.56 -23.91 -0.15
C GLY A 8 -21.30 -22.88 0.73
N THR A 9 -20.63 -21.85 1.21
CA THR A 9 -21.23 -20.75 1.95
C THR A 9 -22.01 -19.84 1.01
N VAL A 10 -21.45 -19.51 -0.15
CA VAL A 10 -22.12 -18.70 -1.18
C VAL A 10 -23.39 -19.38 -1.67
N VAL A 11 -23.31 -20.67 -2.05
CA VAL A 11 -24.46 -21.45 -2.48
C VAL A 11 -25.53 -21.53 -1.37
N ASN A 12 -25.11 -21.71 -0.12
CA ASN A 12 -26.03 -21.74 1.01
C ASN A 12 -26.76 -20.39 1.22
N ILE A 13 -26.06 -19.27 1.07
CA ILE A 13 -26.65 -17.92 1.12
C ILE A 13 -27.61 -17.71 -0.04
N GLN A 14 -27.24 -18.12 -1.25
CA GLN A 14 -28.11 -18.04 -2.44
C GLN A 14 -29.37 -18.90 -2.30
N ALA A 15 -29.28 -20.04 -1.61
CA ALA A 15 -30.41 -20.90 -1.27
C ALA A 15 -31.26 -20.39 -0.11
N GLY A 16 -30.94 -19.22 0.48
CA GLY A 16 -31.70 -18.58 1.56
C GLY A 16 -31.18 -18.82 2.97
N GLY A 17 -30.02 -19.43 3.14
CA GLY A 17 -29.38 -19.61 4.45
C GLY A 17 -28.92 -18.28 5.06
N ARG A 18 -29.53 -17.88 6.20
CA ARG A 18 -29.27 -16.58 6.85
C ARG A 18 -28.63 -16.67 8.25
N SER A 19 -28.35 -17.89 8.70
CA SER A 19 -27.81 -18.10 10.05
C SER A 19 -26.63 -19.05 10.08
N ALA A 20 -25.78 -18.95 11.11
CA ALA A 20 -24.69 -19.88 11.35
C ALA A 20 -25.15 -21.34 11.50
N LEU A 21 -26.41 -21.55 11.91
CA LEU A 21 -27.02 -22.87 12.06
C LEU A 21 -27.01 -23.64 10.73
N SER A 22 -27.23 -22.97 9.60
CA SER A 22 -27.19 -23.61 8.28
C SER A 22 -25.82 -24.17 7.94
N GLY A 23 -24.75 -23.54 8.38
CA GLY A 23 -23.38 -24.05 8.25
C GLY A 23 -23.13 -25.30 9.10
N ILE A 24 -23.66 -25.33 10.32
CA ILE A 24 -23.56 -26.49 11.23
C ILE A 24 -24.34 -27.67 10.66
N VAL A 25 -25.57 -27.44 10.21
CA VAL A 25 -26.40 -28.49 9.57
C VAL A 25 -25.70 -29.06 8.35
N ARG A 26 -25.12 -28.22 7.51
CA ARG A 26 -24.32 -28.66 6.36
C ARG A 26 -23.14 -29.52 6.78
N ALA A 27 -22.38 -29.15 7.81
CA ALA A 27 -21.26 -29.93 8.29
C ALA A 27 -21.71 -31.30 8.81
N ILE A 28 -22.84 -31.37 9.53
CA ILE A 28 -23.43 -32.61 10.02
C ILE A 28 -23.86 -33.50 8.85
N ILE A 29 -24.54 -32.94 7.83
CA ILE A 29 -24.94 -33.69 6.63
C ILE A 29 -23.72 -34.24 5.90
N LEU A 30 -22.67 -33.46 5.71
CA LEU A 30 -21.44 -33.94 5.08
C LEU A 30 -20.78 -35.07 5.87
N MET A 31 -20.74 -34.95 7.19
CA MET A 31 -20.22 -36.01 8.06
C MET A 31 -21.06 -37.30 7.94
N LEU A 32 -22.38 -37.18 7.90
CA LEU A 32 -23.30 -38.30 7.75
C LEU A 32 -23.14 -38.97 6.36
N VAL A 33 -22.96 -38.18 5.31
CA VAL A 33 -22.68 -38.69 3.95
C VAL A 33 -21.38 -39.46 3.92
N ILE A 34 -20.32 -38.98 4.55
CA ILE A 34 -19.02 -39.69 4.60
C ILE A 34 -19.12 -40.99 5.38
N LEU A 35 -19.81 -41.01 6.51
CA LEU A 35 -19.89 -42.18 7.38
C LEU A 35 -20.84 -43.28 6.86
N VAL A 36 -21.97 -42.86 6.25
CA VAL A 36 -23.05 -43.84 5.91
C VAL A 36 -23.21 -43.96 4.39
N ALA A 37 -23.13 -42.89 3.63
CA ALA A 37 -23.42 -42.86 2.20
C ALA A 37 -22.19 -42.99 1.31
N ALA A 38 -20.96 -43.15 1.84
CA ALA A 38 -19.74 -43.32 1.04
C ALA A 38 -19.83 -44.45 0.00
N PRO A 39 -20.41 -45.65 0.30
CA PRO A 39 -20.58 -46.69 -0.68
C PRO A 39 -21.55 -46.36 -1.81
N LEU A 40 -22.54 -45.50 -1.56
CA LEU A 40 -23.44 -45.00 -2.57
C LEU A 40 -22.79 -43.90 -3.42
N ALA A 41 -21.98 -43.04 -2.82
CA ALA A 41 -21.25 -42.01 -3.51
C ALA A 41 -20.24 -42.57 -4.54
N SER A 42 -19.64 -43.73 -4.24
CA SER A 42 -18.74 -44.41 -5.17
C SER A 42 -19.39 -44.93 -6.45
N ARG A 43 -20.71 -45.01 -6.50
CA ARG A 43 -21.50 -45.40 -7.69
C ARG A 43 -21.87 -44.24 -8.61
N ILE A 44 -21.55 -42.99 -8.21
CA ILE A 44 -21.83 -41.80 -9.03
C ILE A 44 -20.90 -41.81 -10.24
N PRO A 45 -21.42 -41.80 -11.48
CA PRO A 45 -20.60 -41.74 -12.68
C PRO A 45 -19.74 -40.49 -12.72
N LEU A 46 -18.47 -40.60 -13.11
CA LEU A 46 -17.57 -39.44 -13.26
C LEU A 46 -18.11 -38.36 -14.18
N ALA A 47 -18.89 -38.75 -15.20
CA ALA A 47 -19.54 -37.80 -16.10
C ALA A 47 -20.52 -36.87 -15.38
N VAL A 48 -21.24 -37.36 -14.35
CA VAL A 48 -22.14 -36.54 -13.54
C VAL A 48 -21.34 -35.55 -12.71
N LEU A 49 -20.26 -36.00 -12.08
CA LEU A 49 -19.36 -35.12 -11.32
C LEU A 49 -18.72 -34.04 -12.21
N ALA A 50 -18.30 -34.42 -13.42
CA ALA A 50 -17.76 -33.46 -14.40
C ALA A 50 -18.81 -32.42 -14.79
N GLY A 51 -20.07 -32.83 -15.04
CA GLY A 51 -21.17 -31.91 -15.33
C GLY A 51 -21.45 -30.94 -14.19
N ILE A 52 -21.44 -31.42 -12.95
CA ILE A 52 -21.60 -30.56 -11.74
C ILE A 52 -20.42 -29.59 -11.65
N ALA A 53 -19.18 -30.06 -11.84
CA ALA A 53 -17.99 -29.22 -11.79
C ALA A 53 -18.02 -28.11 -12.84
N LEU A 54 -18.44 -28.43 -14.08
CA LEU A 54 -18.62 -27.43 -15.13
C LEU A 54 -19.67 -26.38 -14.76
N LYS A 55 -20.84 -26.82 -14.28
CA LYS A 55 -21.90 -25.92 -13.85
C LYS A 55 -21.41 -24.97 -12.74
N VAL A 56 -20.80 -25.52 -11.71
CA VAL A 56 -20.24 -24.74 -10.60
C VAL A 56 -19.14 -23.81 -11.09
N GLY A 57 -18.28 -24.26 -12.01
CA GLY A 57 -17.27 -23.40 -12.62
C GLY A 57 -17.87 -22.19 -13.32
N PHE A 58 -18.93 -22.38 -14.10
CA PHE A 58 -19.64 -21.26 -14.74
C PHE A 58 -20.31 -20.31 -13.76
N ASP A 59 -20.91 -20.83 -12.69
CA ASP A 59 -21.62 -20.04 -11.67
C ASP A 59 -20.66 -19.22 -10.79
N ILE A 60 -19.38 -19.64 -10.68
CA ILE A 60 -18.34 -18.98 -9.91
C ILE A 60 -17.72 -17.80 -10.66
N ILE A 61 -17.71 -17.83 -11.98
CA ILE A 61 -17.08 -16.79 -12.80
C ILE A 61 -17.79 -15.45 -12.54
N ASP A 62 -17.05 -14.47 -12.05
CA ASP A 62 -17.52 -13.08 -12.00
C ASP A 62 -17.45 -12.44 -13.39
N TRP A 63 -18.48 -12.69 -14.17
CA TRP A 63 -18.65 -12.15 -15.53
C TRP A 63 -18.63 -10.62 -15.53
N SER A 64 -19.17 -10.01 -14.48
CA SER A 64 -19.21 -8.56 -14.32
C SER A 64 -17.80 -7.99 -14.18
N PHE A 65 -16.92 -8.64 -13.39
CA PHE A 65 -15.54 -8.25 -13.26
C PHE A 65 -14.75 -8.49 -14.56
N LEU A 66 -14.88 -9.67 -15.17
CA LEU A 66 -14.17 -9.99 -16.41
C LEU A 66 -14.45 -8.97 -17.51
N THR A 67 -15.71 -8.60 -17.73
CA THR A 67 -16.08 -7.64 -18.77
C THR A 67 -15.62 -6.21 -18.49
N ARG A 68 -15.44 -5.84 -17.21
CA ARG A 68 -15.04 -4.48 -16.79
C ARG A 68 -13.56 -4.34 -16.47
N ALA A 69 -12.84 -5.43 -16.30
CA ALA A 69 -11.45 -5.42 -15.84
C ALA A 69 -10.54 -4.50 -16.69
N HIS A 70 -10.71 -4.53 -18.02
CA HIS A 70 -9.92 -3.72 -18.93
C HIS A 70 -10.29 -2.22 -18.90
N HIS A 71 -11.51 -1.87 -18.50
CA HIS A 71 -11.93 -0.48 -18.31
C HIS A 71 -11.41 0.13 -17.01
N LEU A 72 -11.22 -0.71 -15.98
CA LEU A 72 -10.74 -0.25 -14.67
C LEU A 72 -9.23 0.01 -14.68
N SER A 73 -8.45 -0.94 -15.17
CA SER A 73 -6.99 -0.84 -15.26
C SER A 73 -6.43 -1.93 -16.16
N MET A 74 -5.68 -1.52 -17.20
CA MET A 74 -5.01 -2.47 -18.09
C MET A 74 -4.02 -3.38 -17.32
N LYS A 75 -3.30 -2.82 -16.33
CA LYS A 75 -2.37 -3.60 -15.48
C LYS A 75 -3.12 -4.68 -14.68
N ALA A 76 -4.25 -4.34 -14.07
CA ALA A 76 -5.07 -5.29 -13.32
C ALA A 76 -5.69 -6.37 -14.24
N ALA A 77 -6.16 -5.99 -15.42
CA ALA A 77 -6.68 -6.92 -16.42
C ALA A 77 -5.61 -7.93 -16.85
N CYS A 78 -4.40 -7.46 -17.19
CA CYS A 78 -3.29 -8.34 -17.58
C CYS A 78 -2.92 -9.35 -16.47
N ILE A 79 -2.93 -8.93 -15.21
CA ILE A 79 -2.66 -9.84 -14.09
C ILE A 79 -3.76 -10.88 -13.99
N THR A 80 -5.02 -10.45 -14.01
CA THR A 80 -6.17 -11.35 -13.88
C THR A 80 -6.18 -12.40 -14.98
N TYR A 81 -6.06 -11.97 -16.24
CA TYR A 81 -6.03 -12.90 -17.37
C TYR A 81 -4.76 -13.77 -17.38
N GLY A 82 -3.64 -13.21 -16.96
CA GLY A 82 -2.37 -13.94 -16.80
C GLY A 82 -2.48 -15.04 -15.74
N VAL A 83 -3.06 -14.74 -14.57
CA VAL A 83 -3.30 -15.73 -13.51
C VAL A 83 -4.29 -16.81 -13.97
N ILE A 84 -5.38 -16.44 -14.65
CA ILE A 84 -6.33 -17.43 -15.23
C ILE A 84 -5.62 -18.34 -16.23
N GLY A 85 -4.86 -17.77 -17.16
CA GLY A 85 -4.10 -18.55 -18.15
C GLY A 85 -3.10 -19.48 -17.49
N LEU A 86 -2.35 -19.00 -16.48
CA LEU A 86 -1.38 -19.78 -15.75
C LEU A 86 -2.03 -20.94 -14.95
N THR A 87 -3.22 -20.68 -14.37
CA THR A 87 -4.01 -21.71 -13.65
C THR A 87 -4.42 -22.84 -14.58
N VAL A 88 -4.82 -22.51 -15.82
CA VAL A 88 -5.28 -23.51 -16.79
C VAL A 88 -4.13 -24.27 -17.44
N LEU A 89 -3.02 -23.57 -17.76
CA LEU A 89 -1.92 -24.15 -18.55
C LEU A 89 -0.83 -24.82 -17.70
N VAL A 90 -0.66 -24.39 -16.46
CA VAL A 90 0.44 -24.91 -15.61
C VAL A 90 -0.14 -25.58 -14.36
N ASP A 91 -0.52 -24.82 -13.35
CA ASP A 91 -1.05 -25.31 -12.08
C ASP A 91 -1.63 -24.14 -11.27
N LEU A 92 -2.64 -24.45 -10.46
CA LEU A 92 -3.29 -23.49 -9.55
C LEU A 92 -2.30 -22.95 -8.50
N ILE A 93 -1.42 -23.80 -7.95
CA ILE A 93 -0.48 -23.40 -6.88
C ILE A 93 0.49 -22.36 -7.41
N TRP A 94 1.10 -22.60 -8.56
CA TRP A 94 2.01 -21.67 -9.22
C TRP A 94 1.31 -20.38 -9.65
N ALA A 95 0.08 -20.48 -10.16
CA ALA A 95 -0.70 -19.33 -10.57
C ALA A 95 -1.00 -18.40 -9.39
N VAL A 96 -1.41 -18.96 -8.25
CA VAL A 96 -1.67 -18.18 -7.02
C VAL A 96 -0.38 -17.54 -6.50
N PHE A 97 0.72 -18.29 -6.43
CA PHE A 97 1.99 -17.76 -5.95
C PHE A 97 2.49 -16.58 -6.79
N ILE A 98 2.53 -16.75 -8.10
CA ILE A 98 2.96 -15.70 -9.04
C ILE A 98 1.98 -14.52 -9.00
N GLY A 99 0.67 -14.78 -9.00
CA GLY A 99 -0.36 -13.74 -8.95
C GLY A 99 -0.27 -12.90 -7.68
N VAL A 100 -0.12 -13.51 -6.52
CA VAL A 100 0.06 -12.82 -5.24
C VAL A 100 1.36 -12.02 -5.24
N PHE A 101 2.45 -12.59 -5.72
CA PHE A 101 3.74 -11.89 -5.80
C PHE A 101 3.64 -10.64 -6.66
N VAL A 102 3.12 -10.75 -7.88
CA VAL A 102 2.96 -9.60 -8.80
C VAL A 102 2.00 -8.55 -8.23
N ALA A 103 0.87 -8.99 -7.65
CA ALA A 103 -0.07 -8.07 -7.03
C ALA A 103 0.55 -7.28 -5.86
N ASN A 104 1.37 -7.93 -5.02
CA ASN A 104 2.08 -7.27 -3.94
C ASN A 104 3.09 -6.23 -4.46
N VAL A 105 3.91 -6.59 -5.46
CA VAL A 105 4.87 -5.66 -6.08
C VAL A 105 4.15 -4.41 -6.61
N LEU A 106 3.06 -4.58 -7.33
CA LEU A 106 2.28 -3.44 -7.86
C LEU A 106 1.59 -2.62 -6.77
N THR A 107 1.17 -3.26 -5.69
CA THR A 107 0.60 -2.56 -4.54
C THR A 107 1.65 -1.68 -3.87
N ILE A 108 2.86 -2.20 -3.67
CA ILE A 108 4.00 -1.44 -3.14
C ILE A 108 4.35 -0.27 -4.06
N GLU A 109 4.41 -0.50 -5.38
CA GLU A 109 4.66 0.57 -6.36
C GLU A 109 3.61 1.69 -6.26
N ARG A 110 2.33 1.35 -6.19
CA ARG A 110 1.23 2.32 -6.04
C ARG A 110 1.31 3.07 -4.72
N MET A 111 1.57 2.37 -3.62
CA MET A 111 1.72 3.02 -2.31
C MET A 111 2.90 3.98 -2.30
N THR A 112 4.04 3.59 -2.88
CA THR A 112 5.21 4.45 -3.03
C THR A 112 4.91 5.70 -3.86
N ALA A 113 4.19 5.56 -4.97
CA ALA A 113 3.80 6.69 -5.82
C ALA A 113 2.81 7.65 -5.13
N LEU A 114 1.90 7.14 -4.28
CA LEU A 114 1.01 7.98 -3.48
C LEU A 114 1.77 8.72 -2.38
N GLN A 115 2.69 8.06 -1.72
CA GLN A 115 3.49 8.66 -0.64
C GLN A 115 4.49 9.70 -1.16
N SER A 116 5.05 9.50 -2.35
CA SER A 116 5.95 10.51 -2.95
C SER A 116 5.25 11.83 -3.25
N LYS A 117 3.94 11.82 -3.45
CA LYS A 117 3.12 13.06 -3.58
C LYS A 117 2.94 13.81 -2.26
N GLY A 118 3.15 13.15 -1.12
CA GLY A 118 3.13 13.76 0.20
C GLY A 118 4.42 14.50 0.56
N VAL A 119 5.45 14.47 -0.29
CA VAL A 119 6.66 15.28 -0.14
C VAL A 119 6.60 16.39 -1.15
N LYS A 120 6.50 17.62 -0.67
CA LYS A 120 6.53 18.83 -1.49
C LYS A 120 7.78 19.60 -1.17
N THR A 121 8.47 20.04 -2.20
CA THR A 121 9.65 20.88 -2.11
C THR A 121 9.27 22.26 -2.62
N ILE A 122 9.47 23.29 -1.82
CA ILE A 122 9.05 24.66 -2.13
C ILE A 122 10.29 25.53 -1.99
N SER A 123 10.70 26.16 -3.08
CA SER A 123 11.83 27.11 -3.10
C SER A 123 11.37 28.53 -3.42
N THR A 124 10.25 28.66 -4.12
CA THR A 124 9.66 29.95 -4.51
C THR A 124 8.15 29.88 -4.46
N THR A 125 7.48 31.04 -4.40
CA THR A 125 6.01 31.16 -4.35
C THR A 125 5.31 30.71 -5.65
N ASP A 126 6.05 30.51 -6.74
CA ASP A 126 5.53 30.01 -8.04
C ASP A 126 5.32 28.48 -8.05
N ASP A 127 5.75 27.77 -6.99
CA ASP A 127 5.49 26.36 -6.87
C ASP A 127 4.00 26.10 -6.58
N ASP A 128 3.38 25.12 -7.21
CA ASP A 128 1.95 24.73 -7.17
C ASP A 128 1.41 24.35 -5.75
N VAL A 129 1.88 25.04 -4.71
CA VAL A 129 1.55 24.77 -3.31
C VAL A 129 0.91 26.00 -2.66
N THR A 130 -0.33 25.86 -2.24
CA THR A 130 -1.05 26.87 -1.46
C THR A 130 -0.54 26.88 -0.02
N LEU A 131 0.44 27.70 0.27
CA LEU A 131 0.81 28.04 1.64
C LEU A 131 -0.12 29.13 2.21
N PRO A 132 -0.28 29.23 3.53
CA PRO A 132 -0.90 30.38 4.18
C PRO A 132 -0.22 31.69 3.75
N LEU A 133 -0.99 32.77 3.63
CA LEU A 133 -0.48 34.08 3.13
C LEU A 133 0.72 34.58 3.94
N ASP A 134 0.74 34.34 5.24
CA ASP A 134 1.83 34.73 6.14
C ASP A 134 3.13 33.97 5.86
N GLU A 135 3.02 32.66 5.56
CA GLU A 135 4.17 31.81 5.21
C GLU A 135 4.69 32.12 3.82
N GLN A 136 3.81 32.44 2.87
CA GLN A 136 4.18 32.91 1.54
C GLN A 136 5.03 34.19 1.61
N ALA A 137 4.60 35.16 2.41
CA ALA A 137 5.32 36.41 2.58
C ALA A 137 6.73 36.25 3.19
N LEU A 138 6.91 35.21 4.05
CA LEU A 138 8.21 34.87 4.61
C LEU A 138 9.12 34.19 3.57
N LEU A 139 8.56 33.29 2.78
CA LEU A 139 9.26 32.59 1.71
C LEU A 139 9.76 33.56 0.63
N ASP A 140 8.91 34.52 0.24
CA ASP A 140 9.25 35.59 -0.72
C ASP A 140 10.41 36.46 -0.21
N ARG A 141 10.42 36.79 1.08
CA ARG A 141 11.54 37.51 1.69
C ARG A 141 12.85 36.73 1.67
N ALA A 142 12.76 35.39 1.74
CA ALA A 142 13.93 34.53 1.66
C ALA A 142 14.52 34.51 0.24
N SER A 143 13.78 34.91 -0.81
CA SER A 143 14.26 35.07 -2.19
C SER A 143 15.01 33.83 -2.73
N GLY A 144 14.48 32.64 -2.50
CA GLY A 144 15.08 31.36 -2.95
C GLY A 144 16.28 30.86 -2.11
N ARG A 145 16.65 31.55 -1.02
CA ARG A 145 17.72 31.10 -0.10
C ARG A 145 17.27 30.05 0.89
N LEU A 146 15.95 29.86 1.08
CA LEU A 146 15.32 28.87 1.95
C LEU A 146 14.64 27.81 1.10
N LEU A 147 14.98 26.53 1.37
CA LEU A 147 14.31 25.38 0.80
C LEU A 147 13.39 24.75 1.86
N LEU A 148 12.10 24.75 1.59
CA LEU A 148 11.09 24.12 2.45
C LEU A 148 10.74 22.73 1.92
N PHE A 149 11.00 21.71 2.73
CA PHE A 149 10.49 20.36 2.54
C PHE A 149 9.26 20.15 3.41
N GLN A 150 8.08 20.22 2.82
CA GLN A 150 6.84 19.90 3.49
C GLN A 150 6.52 18.42 3.30
N LEU A 151 6.46 17.67 4.41
CA LEU A 151 6.16 16.24 4.42
C LEU A 151 4.79 16.01 5.07
N THR A 152 3.89 15.34 4.33
CA THR A 152 2.50 15.14 4.78
C THR A 152 2.11 13.66 4.73
N GLY A 153 1.33 13.21 5.72
CA GLY A 153 0.81 11.84 5.80
C GLY A 153 1.80 10.79 6.31
N PRO A 154 1.52 9.49 6.07
CA PRO A 154 2.39 8.41 6.53
C PRO A 154 3.60 8.25 5.59
N MET A 155 4.81 8.42 6.12
CA MET A 155 6.07 8.33 5.40
C MET A 155 6.72 6.96 5.62
N ILE A 156 6.37 5.96 4.79
CA ILE A 156 6.87 4.59 4.92
C ILE A 156 7.89 4.27 3.82
N PHE A 157 7.53 4.54 2.56
CA PHE A 157 8.35 4.32 1.37
C PHE A 157 8.38 5.60 0.52
N GLY A 158 9.26 5.70 -0.45
CA GLY A 158 9.23 6.76 -1.48
C GLY A 158 9.85 8.11 -1.09
N VAL A 159 9.84 8.48 0.19
CA VAL A 159 10.43 9.75 0.68
C VAL A 159 11.91 9.85 0.33
N ALA A 160 12.66 8.76 0.52
CA ALA A 160 14.08 8.68 0.18
C ALA A 160 14.36 9.06 -1.27
N LYS A 161 13.54 8.57 -2.20
CA LYS A 161 13.70 8.86 -3.63
C LYS A 161 13.43 10.33 -3.94
N THR A 162 12.46 10.94 -3.27
CA THR A 162 12.11 12.35 -3.48
C THR A 162 13.18 13.27 -2.89
N ILE A 163 13.61 13.04 -1.65
CA ILE A 163 14.68 13.82 -1.02
C ILE A 163 15.97 13.73 -1.83
N ASN A 164 16.38 12.52 -2.26
CA ASN A 164 17.58 12.35 -3.07
C ASN A 164 17.48 13.05 -4.46
N ARG A 165 16.27 13.19 -5.00
CA ARG A 165 16.09 13.91 -6.27
C ARG A 165 16.31 15.41 -6.11
N GLU A 166 16.02 15.96 -4.96
CA GLU A 166 16.14 17.38 -4.65
C GLU A 166 17.53 17.76 -4.10
N HIS A 167 18.53 16.86 -4.22
CA HIS A 167 19.91 17.09 -3.79
C HIS A 167 20.49 18.39 -4.33
N ASN A 168 20.35 18.65 -5.64
CA ASN A 168 20.82 19.88 -6.25
C ASN A 168 20.13 21.14 -5.70
N ALA A 169 18.87 21.05 -5.27
CA ALA A 169 18.17 22.17 -4.68
C ALA A 169 18.70 22.46 -3.26
N ILE A 170 19.09 21.42 -2.50
CA ILE A 170 19.74 21.57 -1.18
C ILE A 170 21.10 22.29 -1.35
N GLU A 171 21.86 21.97 -2.37
CA GLU A 171 23.15 22.62 -2.64
C GLU A 171 23.01 24.09 -3.05
N ALA A 172 21.91 24.45 -3.67
CA ALA A 172 21.66 25.81 -4.18
C ALA A 172 21.16 26.80 -3.11
N CYS A 173 20.64 26.33 -1.96
CA CYS A 173 20.06 27.16 -0.91
C CYS A 173 21.05 27.43 0.25
N GLU A 174 20.74 28.41 1.13
CA GLU A 174 21.51 28.73 2.33
C GLU A 174 20.94 28.01 3.58
N ALA A 175 19.63 27.75 3.58
CA ALA A 175 18.94 27.09 4.67
C ALA A 175 17.92 26.07 4.16
N VAL A 176 17.71 25.02 4.93
CA VAL A 176 16.75 23.94 4.65
C VAL A 176 15.83 23.78 5.85
N LEU A 177 14.52 23.82 5.61
CA LEU A 177 13.49 23.60 6.61
C LEU A 177 12.73 22.31 6.30
N PHE A 178 12.78 21.35 7.20
CA PHE A 178 11.97 20.14 7.14
C PHE A 178 10.73 20.30 8.01
N ASP A 179 9.58 20.44 7.39
CA ASP A 179 8.28 20.47 8.08
C ASP A 179 7.70 19.05 8.15
N LEU A 180 7.65 18.51 9.35
CA LEU A 180 7.11 17.19 9.69
C LEU A 180 5.83 17.28 10.53
N SER A 181 5.22 18.45 10.62
CA SER A 181 4.04 18.69 11.47
C SER A 181 2.86 17.81 11.08
N GLU A 182 2.66 17.53 9.80
CA GLU A 182 1.59 16.68 9.28
C GLU A 182 2.00 15.22 9.07
N VAL A 183 3.18 14.79 9.53
CA VAL A 183 3.64 13.41 9.40
C VAL A 183 3.07 12.56 10.52
N SER A 184 2.08 11.74 10.19
CA SER A 184 1.41 10.84 11.13
C SER A 184 2.26 9.62 11.53
N HIS A 185 3.11 9.13 10.64
CA HIS A 185 4.00 8.00 10.88
C HIS A 185 5.26 8.11 10.03
N LEU A 186 6.42 7.95 10.66
CA LEU A 186 7.72 7.97 10.00
C LEU A 186 8.31 6.56 9.99
N GLY A 187 8.42 5.92 8.82
CA GLY A 187 9.01 4.59 8.63
C GLY A 187 10.53 4.59 8.77
N VAL A 188 11.15 3.41 8.83
CA VAL A 188 12.62 3.27 8.96
C VAL A 188 13.33 3.90 7.77
N THR A 189 12.93 3.54 6.56
CA THR A 189 13.54 4.04 5.32
C THR A 189 13.44 5.55 5.19
N ALA A 190 12.28 6.12 5.53
CA ALA A 190 12.06 7.56 5.53
C ALA A 190 12.91 8.27 6.60
N SER A 191 13.06 7.66 7.79
CA SER A 191 13.92 8.19 8.85
C SER A 191 15.39 8.26 8.42
N LEU A 192 15.90 7.20 7.79
CA LEU A 192 17.29 7.15 7.29
C LEU A 192 17.51 8.15 6.15
N ALA A 193 16.53 8.31 5.27
CA ALA A 193 16.63 9.29 4.19
C ALA A 193 16.67 10.73 4.72
N LEU A 194 15.84 11.02 5.73
CA LEU A 194 15.84 12.32 6.40
C LEU A 194 17.17 12.55 7.14
N GLU A 195 17.71 11.53 7.80
CA GLU A 195 19.01 11.58 8.45
C GLU A 195 20.12 11.95 7.46
N ASN A 196 20.16 11.26 6.34
CA ASN A 196 21.14 11.51 5.30
C ASN A 196 21.02 12.93 4.74
N ALA A 197 19.79 13.39 4.45
CA ALA A 197 19.54 14.73 3.96
C ALA A 197 19.96 15.83 4.96
N ILE A 198 19.68 15.63 6.24
CA ILE A 198 20.11 16.55 7.31
C ILE A 198 21.64 16.59 7.42
N LYS A 199 22.31 15.43 7.44
CA LYS A 199 23.77 15.35 7.50
C LYS A 199 24.43 16.01 6.30
N GLU A 200 23.94 15.72 5.11
CA GLU A 200 24.41 16.28 3.86
C GLU A 200 24.28 17.81 3.84
N ALA A 201 23.11 18.34 4.22
CA ALA A 201 22.89 19.77 4.31
C ALA A 201 23.87 20.45 5.30
N ILE A 202 24.15 19.80 6.45
CA ILE A 202 25.13 20.29 7.42
C ILE A 202 26.55 20.23 6.87
N GLU A 203 26.94 19.15 6.21
CA GLU A 203 28.27 18.96 5.58
C GLU A 203 28.57 20.03 4.52
N VAL A 204 27.57 20.42 3.75
CA VAL A 204 27.65 21.49 2.75
C VAL A 204 27.59 22.89 3.40
N GLY A 205 27.45 22.96 4.73
CA GLY A 205 27.44 24.22 5.48
C GLY A 205 26.10 24.96 5.48
N ARG A 206 24.98 24.26 5.28
CA ARG A 206 23.61 24.84 5.28
C ARG A 206 23.04 24.87 6.68
N SER A 207 22.22 25.87 6.97
CA SER A 207 21.44 25.93 8.20
C SER A 207 20.23 25.00 8.08
N VAL A 208 20.11 24.02 8.98
CA VAL A 208 18.99 23.04 8.94
C VAL A 208 18.04 23.30 10.09
N TYR A 209 16.75 23.38 9.78
CA TYR A 209 15.66 23.53 10.74
C TYR A 209 14.68 22.37 10.60
N VAL A 210 14.11 21.90 11.71
CA VAL A 210 13.12 20.82 11.73
C VAL A 210 11.93 21.24 12.58
N VAL A 211 10.74 21.21 11.99
CA VAL A 211 9.48 21.41 12.68
C VAL A 211 8.80 20.06 12.86
N VAL A 212 8.49 19.69 14.10
CA VAL A 212 7.83 18.41 14.41
C VAL A 212 6.95 18.56 15.64
N LEU A 213 5.67 18.18 15.50
CA LEU A 213 4.74 18.20 16.62
C LEU A 213 5.05 17.11 17.67
N PRO A 214 4.72 17.34 18.94
CA PRO A 214 4.84 16.32 19.99
C PRO A 214 4.05 15.06 19.61
N GLY A 215 4.73 13.91 19.47
CA GLY A 215 4.07 12.68 19.05
C GLY A 215 5.03 11.52 18.76
N ALA A 216 4.53 10.54 18.04
CA ALA A 216 5.28 9.34 17.66
C ALA A 216 6.47 9.67 16.75
N THR A 217 6.29 10.62 15.83
CA THR A 217 7.33 11.08 14.90
C THR A 217 8.48 11.74 15.66
N ARG A 218 8.20 12.66 16.58
CA ARG A 218 9.23 13.31 17.42
C ARG A 218 10.02 12.31 18.26
N LYS A 219 9.32 11.40 18.97
CA LYS A 219 9.95 10.32 19.75
C LYS A 219 10.88 9.45 18.91
N ARG A 220 10.51 9.21 17.64
CA ARG A 220 11.33 8.45 16.72
C ARG A 220 12.60 9.20 16.32
N LEU A 221 12.50 10.49 16.00
CA LEU A 221 13.65 11.34 15.68
C LEU A 221 14.61 11.46 16.87
N GLU A 222 14.08 11.60 18.09
CA GLU A 222 14.85 11.60 19.35
C GLU A 222 15.59 10.27 19.56
N LYS A 223 14.87 9.14 19.37
CA LYS A 223 15.47 7.79 19.49
C LYS A 223 16.61 7.55 18.50
N LEU A 224 16.51 8.10 17.30
CA LEU A 224 17.53 8.06 16.26
C LEU A 224 18.62 9.12 16.46
N LYS A 225 18.53 9.95 17.52
CA LYS A 225 19.44 11.07 17.82
C LYS A 225 19.55 12.09 16.68
N LEU A 226 18.56 12.17 15.80
CA LEU A 226 18.54 13.11 14.68
C LEU A 226 18.44 14.55 15.16
N LEU A 227 17.59 14.79 16.15
CA LEU A 227 17.44 16.13 16.74
C LEU A 227 18.69 16.58 17.48
N ALA A 228 19.53 15.67 17.95
CA ALA A 228 20.80 16.00 18.61
C ALA A 228 21.90 16.46 17.62
N LEU A 229 21.69 16.32 16.32
CA LEU A 229 22.60 16.86 15.29
C LEU A 229 22.37 18.36 15.06
N LEU A 230 21.26 18.88 15.56
CA LEU A 230 20.81 20.27 15.33
C LEU A 230 20.95 21.08 16.62
N PRO A 231 21.24 22.39 16.54
CA PRO A 231 21.15 23.30 17.68
C PRO A 231 19.73 23.31 18.26
N GLU A 232 19.59 23.52 19.59
CA GLU A 232 18.29 23.49 20.27
C GLU A 232 17.27 24.49 19.71
N ASN A 233 17.71 25.61 19.20
CA ASN A 233 16.88 26.65 18.58
C ASN A 233 16.50 26.35 17.12
N HIS A 234 16.97 25.24 16.53
CA HIS A 234 16.63 24.80 15.19
C HIS A 234 15.54 23.71 15.17
N VAL A 235 15.03 23.32 16.33
CA VAL A 235 13.94 22.34 16.46
C VAL A 235 12.75 22.98 17.14
N SER A 236 11.59 22.94 16.47
CA SER A 236 10.33 23.49 16.98
C SER A 236 9.23 22.41 17.03
#